data_7f79d03220c983352f15002f9f531ed3
#
_entry.id   7f79d03220c983352f15002f9f531ed3
#
_cell.length_a   1.000
_cell.length_b   1.000
_cell.length_c   1.000
_cell.angle_alpha   90.00
_cell.angle_beta   90.00
_cell.angle_gamma   90.00
#
_symmetry.space_group_name_H-M   'P 1'
#
loop_
_entity.id
_entity.type
_entity.pdbx_description
1 polymer ?
#
loop_
_entity_poly.entity_id
_entity_poly.type
_entity_poly.pdbx_seq_one_letter_code
_entity_poly.pdbx_strand_id
1 'polypeptide(L)'
;MDKQNVSDAEVAKKSEISPVWIVPIIAVLVGCWMLFQYFNNRGPEITLILPDASGIEAGKTAIKSKNVHVGTITDVALSENYEYIIAKAQIDKKATRMINTETQFWVVEPHVGTDGISGLETILSGSYIELKPGKSRESQSKFDVLETPPVAGPDTKGIRVVVSHNKANQLNVGEPVLHHGFVVGRVEKTSFDYQKKEGKYQLFIFAPYDGLIFEKTQFWLSSGIDVKFGANGLDVNFASIESILTGGVSFDVAESIKPGSQIKENLHEYTLYDNYDAVLQGKYTTSIDYVLLFEESVRGLRKGAPVEYRGVRIGTVDTVPLQISMDKDGKVSNRIPILIKLEIERVSEVFKGLNADSFAKRVVLQMGEGLRATLKTGNLLTGALFVDINFYEDEAPYEPTEFDGYPVFPVVPGGFTEIQKQITDFLTKINELPLDATVANLNGSLASLDTTLKSMDELLDSEGAKALPQDLSETMKQLEATLESYDDDSDAYKQLISASEELEHVLKELRPLIKVLNDKPNALVFGSDVEEDPIPVKGVE
;
A
#
# COMPACT_ATOMS: atom_id res chain seq x y z
N MET A 1 53.61 72.92 101.02
CA MET A 1 54.10 72.78 99.66
C MET A 1 53.45 71.50 99.08
N ASP A 2 52.32 71.77 98.54
CA ASP A 2 51.48 70.66 97.98
C ASP A 2 51.95 70.24 96.60
N LYS A 3 52.14 68.99 96.46
CA LYS A 3 52.30 68.36 95.15
C LYS A 3 50.94 67.83 94.64
N GLN A 4 50.41 68.54 93.65
CA GLN A 4 49.23 68.05 92.96
C GLN A 4 49.59 66.83 92.12
N ASN A 5 48.89 65.76 92.40
CA ASN A 5 48.90 64.55 91.52
C ASN A 5 47.97 64.81 90.35
N VAL A 6 48.52 64.89 89.15
CA VAL A 6 47.75 64.93 87.95
C VAL A 6 47.56 63.45 87.49
N SER A 7 46.35 62.99 87.58
CA SER A 7 45.99 61.67 87.06
C SER A 7 45.87 61.72 85.50
N ASP A 8 46.65 60.95 84.83
CA ASP A 8 46.57 60.74 83.39
C ASP A 8 45.21 60.10 83.04
N ALA A 9 44.46 60.77 82.15
CA ALA A 9 43.20 60.27 81.62
C ALA A 9 43.50 59.25 80.46
N GLU A 10 43.28 57.95 80.72
CA GLU A 10 43.31 56.90 79.72
C GLU A 10 42.12 57.04 78.78
N VAL A 11 42.38 57.51 77.58
CA VAL A 11 41.39 57.55 76.50
C VAL A 11 41.17 56.16 75.97
N ALA A 12 40.18 55.48 76.48
CA ALA A 12 39.71 54.24 75.88
C ALA A 12 39.17 54.50 74.45
N LYS A 13 39.89 54.08 73.42
CA LYS A 13 39.42 54.13 72.07
C LYS A 13 38.32 53.09 71.89
N LYS A 14 37.09 53.45 72.13
CA LYS A 14 35.91 52.68 71.83
C LYS A 14 35.66 52.84 70.34
N SER A 15 36.08 51.86 69.54
CA SER A 15 35.71 51.80 68.13
C SER A 15 34.22 51.43 68.04
N GLU A 16 33.35 52.40 68.16
CA GLU A 16 31.94 52.17 67.89
C GLU A 16 31.72 52.22 66.41
N ILE A 17 31.37 51.07 65.83
CA ILE A 17 30.87 51.01 64.49
C ILE A 17 29.63 51.90 64.47
N SER A 18 29.69 52.98 63.72
CA SER A 18 28.57 53.88 63.56
C SER A 18 27.33 53.15 63.13
N PRO A 19 26.16 53.34 63.75
CA PRO A 19 24.89 52.71 63.32
C PRO A 19 24.55 52.92 61.86
N VAL A 20 25.14 53.92 61.21
CA VAL A 20 25.02 54.17 59.74
C VAL A 20 25.50 52.99 58.88
N TRP A 21 26.46 52.21 59.42
CA TRP A 21 26.96 51.04 58.71
C TRP A 21 25.99 49.85 58.74
N ILE A 22 24.96 49.88 59.59
CA ILE A 22 23.96 48.82 59.68
C ILE A 22 23.19 48.69 58.34
N VAL A 23 22.83 49.79 57.70
CA VAL A 23 22.07 49.81 56.43
C VAL A 23 22.86 49.22 55.29
N PRO A 24 24.13 49.63 55.02
CA PRO A 24 24.96 48.97 54.02
C PRO A 24 25.21 47.46 54.26
N ILE A 25 25.45 47.08 55.53
CA ILE A 25 25.64 45.69 55.91
C ILE A 25 24.39 44.86 55.64
N ILE A 26 23.21 45.35 56.02
CA ILE A 26 21.94 44.67 55.72
C ILE A 26 21.74 44.56 54.19
N ALA A 27 22.01 45.66 53.46
CA ALA A 27 21.91 45.62 51.97
C ALA A 27 22.84 44.58 51.35
N VAL A 28 24.09 44.46 51.80
CA VAL A 28 25.03 43.46 51.40
C VAL A 28 24.56 42.05 51.77
N LEU A 29 24.07 41.82 52.97
CA LEU A 29 23.54 40.55 53.43
C LEU A 29 22.32 40.13 52.60
N VAL A 30 21.39 41.04 52.29
CA VAL A 30 20.24 40.78 51.44
C VAL A 30 20.70 40.47 50.02
N GLY A 31 21.66 41.24 49.51
CA GLY A 31 22.26 40.98 48.19
C GLY A 31 22.95 39.61 48.12
N CYS A 32 23.75 39.27 49.13
CA CYS A 32 24.40 37.96 49.25
C CYS A 32 23.35 36.84 49.39
N TRP A 33 22.29 37.06 50.18
CA TRP A 33 21.22 36.09 50.32
C TRP A 33 20.44 35.92 49.04
N MET A 34 20.13 36.98 48.30
CA MET A 34 19.51 36.92 46.99
C MET A 34 20.40 36.18 45.97
N LEU A 35 21.70 36.49 45.94
CA LEU A 35 22.68 35.76 45.12
C LEU A 35 22.76 34.28 45.49
N PHE A 36 22.87 33.98 46.80
CA PHE A 36 22.85 32.60 47.27
C PHE A 36 21.57 31.85 46.85
N GLN A 37 20.42 32.50 47.04
CA GLN A 37 19.13 31.94 46.64
C GLN A 37 19.06 31.74 45.12
N TYR A 38 19.57 32.68 44.33
CA TYR A 38 19.64 32.60 42.89
C TYR A 38 20.48 31.40 42.43
N PHE A 39 21.67 31.21 42.96
CA PHE A 39 22.53 30.05 42.63
C PHE A 39 21.97 28.75 43.19
N ASN A 40 21.39 28.74 44.37
CA ASN A 40 20.84 27.55 45.00
C ASN A 40 19.56 27.03 44.33
N ASN A 41 18.83 27.88 43.61
CA ASN A 41 17.62 27.47 42.89
C ASN A 41 17.86 27.01 41.47
N ARG A 42 19.09 27.12 40.94
CA ARG A 42 19.47 26.56 39.66
C ARG A 42 19.64 25.06 39.77
N GLY A 43 19.08 24.33 38.81
CA GLY A 43 19.33 22.91 38.62
C GLY A 43 20.60 22.68 37.78
N PRO A 44 20.77 21.49 37.20
CA PRO A 44 21.91 21.20 36.35
C PRO A 44 21.83 21.91 35.01
N GLU A 45 22.99 22.25 34.45
CA GLU A 45 23.14 22.63 33.06
C GLU A 45 23.36 21.37 32.24
N ILE A 46 22.66 21.24 31.11
CA ILE A 46 22.78 20.14 30.20
C ILE A 46 23.14 20.67 28.80
N THR A 47 23.75 19.80 28.02
CA THR A 47 24.11 20.06 26.62
C THR A 47 23.21 19.23 25.71
N LEU A 48 22.53 19.91 24.81
CA LEU A 48 21.67 19.31 23.78
C LEU A 48 22.36 19.43 22.44
N ILE A 49 22.45 18.32 21.71
CA ILE A 49 22.97 18.28 20.35
C ILE A 49 21.79 18.22 19.41
N LEU A 50 21.71 19.19 18.51
CA LEU A 50 20.64 19.31 17.51
C LEU A 50 21.22 19.28 16.10
N PRO A 51 20.55 18.65 15.14
CA PRO A 51 20.93 18.75 13.74
C PRO A 51 20.61 20.12 13.14
N ASP A 52 19.53 20.75 13.61
CA ASP A 52 19.08 22.09 13.24
C ASP A 52 18.56 22.87 14.45
N ALA A 53 18.69 24.19 14.44
CA ALA A 53 18.21 25.09 15.48
C ALA A 53 17.09 26.01 15.00
N SER A 54 16.34 25.63 13.98
CA SER A 54 15.19 26.42 13.50
C SER A 54 14.22 26.68 14.67
N GLY A 55 13.93 27.96 14.90
CA GLY A 55 13.03 28.37 15.99
C GLY A 55 13.57 28.23 17.42
N ILE A 56 14.85 27.85 17.61
CA ILE A 56 15.49 27.73 18.91
C ILE A 56 16.32 29.00 19.20
N GLU A 57 15.91 29.75 20.23
CA GLU A 57 16.57 31.00 20.63
C GLU A 57 17.08 30.93 22.07
N ALA A 58 18.34 31.35 22.25
CA ALA A 58 18.92 31.48 23.61
C ALA A 58 18.12 32.46 24.47
N GLY A 59 17.83 32.08 25.69
CA GLY A 59 17.07 32.88 26.66
C GLY A 59 15.55 32.89 26.47
N LYS A 60 15.02 32.32 25.37
CA LYS A 60 13.57 32.30 25.08
C LYS A 60 12.99 30.91 24.96
N THR A 61 13.69 29.99 24.27
CA THR A 61 13.18 28.64 24.03
C THR A 61 13.05 27.88 25.36
N ALA A 62 11.82 27.49 25.67
CA ALA A 62 11.50 26.73 26.86
C ALA A 62 11.75 25.22 26.66
N ILE A 63 12.16 24.55 27.73
CA ILE A 63 12.08 23.11 27.85
C ILE A 63 10.85 22.77 28.67
N LYS A 64 10.00 21.89 28.11
CA LYS A 64 8.74 21.48 28.76
C LYS A 64 8.70 19.99 28.96
N SER A 65 7.94 19.53 29.91
CA SER A 65 7.55 18.13 30.08
C SER A 65 6.06 18.08 30.37
N LYS A 66 5.28 17.43 29.50
CA LYS A 66 3.80 17.40 29.59
C LYS A 66 3.22 18.84 29.73
N ASN A 67 3.68 19.76 28.90
CA ASN A 67 3.31 21.18 28.91
C ASN A 67 3.72 21.97 30.17
N VAL A 68 4.47 21.39 31.12
CA VAL A 68 5.01 22.09 32.30
C VAL A 68 6.42 22.57 31.97
N HIS A 69 6.69 23.85 32.23
CA HIS A 69 8.04 24.41 32.09
C HIS A 69 9.01 23.75 33.09
N VAL A 70 10.12 23.24 32.60
CA VAL A 70 11.15 22.52 33.37
C VAL A 70 12.56 23.02 33.11
N GLY A 71 12.75 23.98 32.20
CA GLY A 71 14.04 24.57 31.90
C GLY A 71 13.98 25.53 30.71
N THR A 72 15.11 26.16 30.40
CA THR A 72 15.24 27.13 29.31
C THR A 72 16.60 26.96 28.62
N ILE A 73 16.65 27.16 27.33
CA ILE A 73 17.88 27.22 26.56
C ILE A 73 18.64 28.50 26.91
N THR A 74 19.89 28.39 27.35
CA THR A 74 20.72 29.53 27.78
C THR A 74 21.70 29.97 26.70
N ASP A 75 22.15 29.07 25.85
CA ASP A 75 23.13 29.34 24.82
C ASP A 75 22.91 28.41 23.61
N VAL A 76 23.17 28.93 22.42
CA VAL A 76 23.08 28.15 21.16
C VAL A 76 24.31 28.49 20.32
N ALA A 77 25.13 27.49 20.02
CA ALA A 77 26.35 27.65 19.27
C ALA A 77 26.51 26.54 18.21
N LEU A 78 27.19 26.82 17.13
CA LEU A 78 27.60 25.83 16.15
C LEU A 78 28.76 25.01 16.72
N SER A 79 28.80 23.71 16.40
CA SER A 79 29.95 22.84 16.75
C SER A 79 31.23 23.33 16.06
N GLU A 80 32.39 22.93 16.56
CA GLU A 80 33.71 23.31 16.00
C GLU A 80 33.88 22.85 14.53
N ASN A 81 33.28 21.71 14.16
CA ASN A 81 33.29 21.17 12.80
C ASN A 81 32.12 21.63 11.94
N TYR A 82 31.22 22.50 12.45
CA TYR A 82 30.02 23.03 11.78
C TYR A 82 28.99 21.99 11.33
N GLU A 83 29.05 20.75 11.88
CA GLU A 83 28.13 19.67 11.46
C GLU A 83 26.86 19.59 12.28
N TYR A 84 26.86 20.11 13.51
CA TYR A 84 25.71 20.08 14.42
C TYR A 84 25.70 21.30 15.33
N ILE A 85 24.61 21.48 16.02
CA ILE A 85 24.38 22.60 16.91
C ILE A 85 24.45 22.11 18.35
N ILE A 86 25.11 22.90 19.20
CA ILE A 86 25.23 22.67 20.62
C ILE A 86 24.39 23.72 21.32
N ALA A 87 23.30 23.30 21.96
CA ALA A 87 22.50 24.17 22.83
C ALA A 87 22.76 23.82 24.29
N LYS A 88 23.06 24.83 25.09
CA LYS A 88 23.12 24.68 26.56
C LYS A 88 21.77 25.00 27.13
N ALA A 89 21.33 24.23 28.10
CA ALA A 89 20.05 24.38 28.72
C ALA A 89 20.18 24.36 30.26
N GLN A 90 19.56 25.32 30.89
CA GLN A 90 19.43 25.37 32.33
C GLN A 90 18.13 24.69 32.74
N ILE A 91 18.24 23.63 33.49
CA ILE A 91 17.09 22.87 34.01
C ILE A 91 16.71 23.41 35.38
N ASP A 92 15.42 23.43 35.71
CA ASP A 92 14.93 23.82 37.04
C ASP A 92 15.35 22.77 38.08
N LYS A 93 15.66 23.24 39.29
CA LYS A 93 16.07 22.36 40.40
C LYS A 93 15.05 21.25 40.69
N LYS A 94 13.76 21.55 40.55
CA LYS A 94 12.68 20.56 40.73
C LYS A 94 12.66 19.46 39.68
N ALA A 95 13.20 19.73 38.49
CA ALA A 95 13.24 18.82 37.37
C ALA A 95 14.57 18.03 37.27
N THR A 96 15.51 18.24 38.20
CA THR A 96 16.83 17.56 38.18
C THR A 96 16.72 16.04 38.07
N ARG A 97 15.73 15.42 38.72
CA ARG A 97 15.51 13.96 38.66
C ARG A 97 14.99 13.46 37.32
N MET A 98 14.52 14.37 36.46
CA MET A 98 14.06 14.02 35.10
C MET A 98 15.23 13.83 34.13
N ILE A 99 16.44 14.25 34.51
CA ILE A 99 17.63 14.26 33.67
C ILE A 99 18.43 13.01 34.00
N ASN A 100 18.28 11.98 33.16
CA ASN A 100 18.96 10.69 33.31
C ASN A 100 19.30 10.09 31.94
N THR A 101 20.01 8.99 31.91
CA THR A 101 20.51 8.33 30.68
C THR A 101 19.42 7.91 29.69
N GLU A 102 18.18 7.74 30.14
CA GLU A 102 17.05 7.35 29.31
C GLU A 102 16.16 8.55 28.91
N THR A 103 16.52 9.76 29.34
CA THR A 103 15.72 10.96 29.03
C THR A 103 15.83 11.28 27.54
N GLN A 104 14.69 11.52 26.93
CA GLN A 104 14.57 11.88 25.51
C GLN A 104 14.13 13.34 25.36
N PHE A 105 14.71 14.00 24.38
CA PHE A 105 14.39 15.38 24.00
C PHE A 105 14.03 15.41 22.52
N TRP A 106 13.04 16.22 22.14
CA TRP A 106 12.71 16.52 20.75
C TRP A 106 12.19 17.94 20.60
N VAL A 107 12.38 18.51 19.41
CA VAL A 107 11.86 19.84 19.09
C VAL A 107 10.37 19.72 18.76
N VAL A 108 9.55 20.61 19.33
CA VAL A 108 8.15 20.77 18.95
C VAL A 108 8.03 22.08 18.19
N GLU A 109 7.67 21.94 16.93
CA GLU A 109 7.45 23.04 15.99
C GLU A 109 6.16 22.80 15.19
N PRO A 110 5.64 23.82 14.49
CA PRO A 110 4.47 23.63 13.64
C PRO A 110 4.81 22.65 12.53
N HIS A 111 4.20 21.50 12.55
CA HIS A 111 4.38 20.48 11.53
C HIS A 111 3.07 20.20 10.81
N VAL A 112 3.11 20.24 9.48
CA VAL A 112 1.99 19.85 8.61
C VAL A 112 2.39 18.54 7.95
N GLY A 113 1.83 17.45 8.45
CA GLY A 113 2.10 16.11 7.95
C GLY A 113 0.83 15.43 7.44
N THR A 114 0.97 14.21 6.97
CA THR A 114 -0.16 13.35 6.55
C THR A 114 -1.07 12.94 7.71
N ASP A 115 -0.54 12.98 8.93
CA ASP A 115 -1.23 12.75 10.21
C ASP A 115 -1.98 13.99 10.73
N GLY A 116 -1.94 15.10 9.98
CA GLY A 116 -2.59 16.34 10.31
C GLY A 116 -1.62 17.47 10.62
N ILE A 117 -2.10 18.48 11.34
CA ILE A 117 -1.30 19.62 11.79
C ILE A 117 -1.02 19.43 13.28
N SER A 118 0.26 19.33 13.64
CA SER A 118 0.73 19.28 15.03
C SER A 118 1.53 20.53 15.38
N GLY A 119 1.70 20.79 16.70
CA GLY A 119 2.47 21.93 17.16
C GLY A 119 1.85 23.30 16.84
N LEU A 120 0.55 23.40 16.54
CA LEU A 120 -0.13 24.68 16.23
C LEU A 120 0.06 25.75 17.32
N GLU A 121 0.14 25.32 18.58
CA GLU A 121 0.42 26.20 19.71
C GLU A 121 1.76 26.92 19.60
N THR A 122 2.71 26.34 18.85
CA THR A 122 4.04 26.92 18.66
C THR A 122 4.07 28.07 17.66
N ILE A 123 3.02 28.24 16.84
CA ILE A 123 2.90 29.39 15.91
C ILE A 123 2.88 30.71 16.69
N LEU A 124 2.24 30.73 17.84
CA LEU A 124 2.15 31.91 18.68
C LEU A 124 3.22 31.96 19.78
N SER A 125 3.61 30.80 20.31
CA SER A 125 4.55 30.71 21.46
C SER A 125 6.01 30.55 21.05
N GLY A 126 6.29 30.28 19.78
CA GLY A 126 7.59 29.82 19.31
C GLY A 126 7.82 28.33 19.58
N SER A 127 8.82 27.76 18.89
CA SER A 127 9.23 26.36 19.11
C SER A 127 9.73 26.13 20.52
N TYR A 128 9.51 24.93 21.06
CA TYR A 128 10.04 24.53 22.37
C TYR A 128 10.60 23.12 22.32
N ILE A 129 11.39 22.76 23.32
CA ILE A 129 11.92 21.41 23.44
C ILE A 129 11.08 20.65 24.45
N GLU A 130 10.48 19.54 24.02
CA GLU A 130 9.78 18.63 24.91
C GLU A 130 10.77 17.63 25.52
N LEU A 131 10.59 17.33 26.80
CA LEU A 131 11.37 16.40 27.60
C LEU A 131 10.50 15.25 28.09
N LYS A 132 10.91 14.01 27.82
CA LYS A 132 10.31 12.80 28.38
C LYS A 132 11.34 12.11 29.28
N PRO A 133 11.13 12.06 30.60
CA PRO A 133 12.07 11.42 31.51
C PRO A 133 12.01 9.91 31.40
N GLY A 134 13.17 9.25 31.54
CA GLY A 134 13.26 7.81 31.73
C GLY A 134 13.24 7.40 33.21
N LYS A 135 13.41 6.10 33.48
CA LYS A 135 13.41 5.52 34.84
C LYS A 135 14.80 5.34 35.43
N SER A 136 15.85 5.51 34.63
CA SER A 136 17.22 5.38 35.07
C SER A 136 17.50 6.32 36.25
N ARG A 137 18.39 5.91 37.13
CA ARG A 137 18.89 6.75 38.25
C ARG A 137 20.23 7.39 37.92
N GLU A 138 20.83 7.01 36.80
CA GLU A 138 22.11 7.55 36.36
C GLU A 138 21.88 8.89 35.66
N SER A 139 22.56 9.94 36.12
CA SER A 139 22.47 11.26 35.53
C SER A 139 23.34 11.37 34.29
N GLN A 140 22.86 12.07 33.29
CA GLN A 140 23.58 12.41 32.07
C GLN A 140 23.49 13.91 31.84
N SER A 141 24.52 14.50 31.24
CA SER A 141 24.56 15.94 30.95
C SER A 141 24.56 16.28 29.47
N LYS A 142 24.72 15.28 28.59
CA LYS A 142 24.79 15.49 27.15
C LYS A 142 23.76 14.58 26.47
N PHE A 143 22.91 15.16 25.62
CA PHE A 143 21.81 14.46 24.97
C PHE A 143 21.73 14.83 23.50
N ASP A 144 21.43 13.83 22.65
CA ASP A 144 21.03 14.05 21.27
C ASP A 144 19.52 14.33 21.23
N VAL A 145 19.15 15.41 20.56
CA VAL A 145 17.74 15.80 20.38
C VAL A 145 17.20 15.07 19.17
N LEU A 146 16.06 14.41 19.34
CA LEU A 146 15.38 13.71 18.25
C LEU A 146 14.70 14.72 17.31
N GLU A 147 14.73 14.44 16.03
CA GLU A 147 14.06 15.27 15.01
C GLU A 147 12.53 15.17 15.10
N THR A 148 12.02 14.03 15.53
CA THR A 148 10.59 13.76 15.65
C THR A 148 10.25 13.19 17.03
N PRO A 149 9.02 13.40 17.50
CA PRO A 149 8.55 12.78 18.75
C PRO A 149 8.73 11.27 18.73
N PRO A 150 9.29 10.64 19.77
CA PRO A 150 9.42 9.20 19.81
C PRO A 150 8.05 8.54 19.90
N VAL A 151 7.83 7.55 19.04
CA VAL A 151 6.58 6.76 18.99
C VAL A 151 6.29 6.09 20.34
N ALA A 152 7.33 5.54 20.96
CA ALA A 152 7.25 4.95 22.29
C ALA A 152 8.38 5.44 23.16
N GLY A 153 8.06 5.87 24.36
CA GLY A 153 9.09 6.20 25.33
C GLY A 153 9.66 4.96 26.02
N PRO A 154 10.76 5.13 26.79
CA PRO A 154 11.42 4.03 27.48
C PRO A 154 10.51 3.19 28.37
N ASP A 155 9.45 3.83 28.88
CA ASP A 155 8.49 3.23 29.81
C ASP A 155 7.24 2.66 29.15
N THR A 156 7.08 2.83 27.85
CA THR A 156 5.90 2.35 27.13
C THR A 156 5.93 0.84 27.07
N LYS A 157 4.88 0.21 27.63
CA LYS A 157 4.75 -1.26 27.58
C LYS A 157 4.31 -1.68 26.18
N GLY A 158 4.90 -2.75 25.70
CA GLY A 158 4.64 -3.30 24.37
C GLY A 158 5.82 -4.09 23.86
N ILE A 159 5.75 -4.49 22.59
CA ILE A 159 6.79 -5.27 21.92
C ILE A 159 7.26 -4.56 20.65
N ARG A 160 8.54 -4.69 20.35
CA ARG A 160 9.16 -4.25 19.10
C ARG A 160 9.33 -5.44 18.17
N VAL A 161 8.85 -5.31 16.95
CA VAL A 161 9.07 -6.29 15.89
C VAL A 161 9.71 -5.59 14.69
N VAL A 162 10.43 -6.33 13.88
CA VAL A 162 11.05 -5.82 12.65
C VAL A 162 10.36 -6.49 11.47
N VAL A 163 9.93 -5.68 10.50
CA VAL A 163 9.40 -6.21 9.25
C VAL A 163 10.30 -5.78 8.09
N SER A 164 10.55 -6.68 7.15
CA SER A 164 11.40 -6.42 5.97
C SER A 164 10.59 -6.52 4.68
N HIS A 165 10.90 -5.63 3.72
CA HIS A 165 10.25 -5.59 2.42
C HIS A 165 11.30 -5.40 1.31
N ASN A 166 11.13 -6.08 0.18
CA ASN A 166 12.04 -6.01 -0.96
C ASN A 166 12.06 -4.66 -1.69
N LYS A 167 11.04 -3.81 -1.47
CA LYS A 167 11.02 -2.41 -1.91
C LYS A 167 11.28 -1.52 -0.70
N ALA A 168 12.21 -0.59 -0.84
CA ALA A 168 12.47 0.43 0.17
C ALA A 168 11.38 1.51 0.16
N ASN A 169 11.35 2.33 1.22
CA ASN A 169 10.49 3.50 1.35
C ASN A 169 8.98 3.22 1.21
N GLN A 170 8.53 2.11 1.82
CA GLN A 170 7.10 1.75 1.84
C GLN A 170 6.37 2.32 3.07
N LEU A 171 7.11 2.62 4.13
CA LEU A 171 6.58 3.09 5.41
C LEU A 171 7.42 4.22 5.97
N ASN A 172 6.76 5.17 6.63
CA ASN A 172 7.39 6.27 7.36
C ASN A 172 7.24 6.10 8.87
N VAL A 173 8.11 6.76 9.62
CA VAL A 173 7.99 6.80 11.09
C VAL A 173 6.68 7.47 11.49
N GLY A 174 5.99 6.90 12.46
CA GLY A 174 4.69 7.38 12.94
C GLY A 174 3.48 6.74 12.28
N GLU A 175 3.62 6.10 11.12
CA GLU A 175 2.50 5.43 10.45
C GLU A 175 1.86 4.34 11.35
N PRO A 176 0.53 4.16 11.26
CA PRO A 176 -0.19 3.25 12.14
C PRO A 176 0.09 1.78 11.83
N VAL A 177 0.14 0.97 12.90
CA VAL A 177 0.05 -0.49 12.82
C VAL A 177 -1.34 -0.89 13.25
N LEU A 178 -2.03 -1.62 12.38
CA LEU A 178 -3.45 -1.93 12.48
C LEU A 178 -3.67 -3.42 12.74
N HIS A 179 -4.67 -3.72 13.55
CA HIS A 179 -5.24 -5.06 13.68
C HIS A 179 -6.76 -4.94 13.61
N HIS A 180 -7.37 -5.57 12.61
CA HIS A 180 -8.81 -5.45 12.31
C HIS A 180 -9.30 -3.99 12.24
N GLY A 181 -8.48 -3.08 11.67
CA GLY A 181 -8.81 -1.65 11.53
C GLY A 181 -8.56 -0.80 12.78
N PHE A 182 -8.19 -1.38 13.93
CA PHE A 182 -7.83 -0.64 15.13
C PHE A 182 -6.33 -0.34 15.15
N VAL A 183 -5.95 0.88 15.51
CA VAL A 183 -4.54 1.26 15.71
C VAL A 183 -4.03 0.62 16.98
N VAL A 184 -3.12 -0.34 16.85
CA VAL A 184 -2.55 -1.11 17.96
C VAL A 184 -1.05 -0.85 18.14
N GLY A 185 -0.45 -0.08 17.22
CA GLY A 185 0.98 0.25 17.24
C GLY A 185 1.32 1.33 16.24
N ARG A 186 2.61 1.62 16.11
CA ARG A 186 3.14 2.57 15.11
C ARG A 186 4.51 2.14 14.62
N VAL A 187 4.89 2.60 13.43
CA VAL A 187 6.25 2.47 12.90
C VAL A 187 7.18 3.35 13.73
N GLU A 188 8.17 2.75 14.40
CA GLU A 188 9.10 3.45 15.29
C GLU A 188 10.37 3.88 14.58
N LYS A 189 10.87 3.07 13.63
CA LYS A 189 12.11 3.34 12.90
C LYS A 189 12.06 2.74 11.50
N THR A 190 12.64 3.44 10.54
CA THR A 190 12.86 2.95 9.18
C THR A 190 14.35 2.91 8.89
N SER A 191 14.79 1.90 8.14
CA SER A 191 16.17 1.75 7.71
C SER A 191 16.25 0.98 6.40
N PHE A 192 17.35 1.13 5.69
CA PHE A 192 17.61 0.42 4.44
C PHE A 192 18.83 -0.50 4.63
N ASP A 193 18.62 -1.79 4.42
CA ASP A 193 19.70 -2.78 4.38
C ASP A 193 20.28 -2.81 2.97
N TYR A 194 21.43 -2.16 2.78
CA TYR A 194 22.08 -2.05 1.47
C TYR A 194 22.65 -3.38 0.97
N GLN A 195 22.95 -4.33 1.86
CA GLN A 195 23.48 -5.63 1.48
C GLN A 195 22.38 -6.53 0.92
N LYS A 196 21.24 -6.56 1.58
CA LYS A 196 20.05 -7.31 1.15
C LYS A 196 19.18 -6.53 0.17
N LYS A 197 19.42 -5.21 0.03
CA LYS A 197 18.60 -4.29 -0.76
C LYS A 197 17.12 -4.27 -0.33
N GLU A 198 16.88 -4.34 0.98
CA GLU A 198 15.56 -4.40 1.59
C GLU A 198 15.32 -3.21 2.51
N GLY A 199 14.08 -2.73 2.52
CA GLY A 199 13.61 -1.82 3.56
C GLY A 199 13.34 -2.59 4.85
N LYS A 200 13.86 -2.13 5.98
CA LYS A 200 13.57 -2.65 7.31
C LYS A 200 12.83 -1.62 8.13
N TYR A 201 11.74 -2.05 8.73
CA TYR A 201 10.86 -1.19 9.52
C TYR A 201 10.69 -1.80 10.90
N GLN A 202 11.03 -1.02 11.92
CA GLN A 202 10.80 -1.40 13.31
C GLN A 202 9.43 -0.88 13.73
N LEU A 203 8.56 -1.77 14.13
CA LEU A 203 7.21 -1.49 14.59
C LEU A 203 7.17 -1.61 16.11
N PHE A 204 6.47 -0.68 16.76
CA PHE A 204 6.14 -0.78 18.17
C PHE A 204 4.65 -1.11 18.34
N ILE A 205 4.36 -2.24 18.97
CA ILE A 205 3.00 -2.68 19.28
C ILE A 205 2.74 -2.40 20.75
N PHE A 206 1.73 -1.59 21.04
CA PHE A 206 1.39 -1.20 22.41
C PHE A 206 0.76 -2.35 23.20
N ALA A 207 1.05 -2.43 24.50
CA ALA A 207 0.28 -3.31 25.38
C ALA A 207 -1.16 -2.76 25.53
N PRO A 208 -2.18 -3.65 25.59
CA PRO A 208 -2.10 -5.11 25.71
C PRO A 208 -2.04 -5.86 24.36
N TYR A 209 -1.94 -5.17 23.24
CA TYR A 209 -1.98 -5.76 21.89
C TYR A 209 -0.72 -6.53 21.51
N ASP A 210 0.37 -6.39 22.28
CA ASP A 210 1.57 -7.22 22.18
C ASP A 210 1.25 -8.72 22.33
N GLY A 211 0.15 -9.04 23.02
CA GLY A 211 -0.40 -10.40 23.12
C GLY A 211 -0.88 -11.01 21.80
N LEU A 212 -1.06 -10.22 20.75
CA LEU A 212 -1.53 -10.65 19.42
C LEU A 212 -0.38 -11.08 18.49
N ILE A 213 0.88 -10.95 18.92
CA ILE A 213 2.05 -11.25 18.10
C ILE A 213 2.53 -12.69 18.37
N PHE A 214 2.45 -13.50 17.32
CA PHE A 214 2.82 -14.92 17.31
C PHE A 214 3.89 -15.20 16.24
N GLU A 215 4.52 -16.36 16.30
CA GLU A 215 5.51 -16.80 15.29
C GLU A 215 4.98 -16.78 13.85
N LYS A 216 3.69 -17.06 13.68
CA LYS A 216 3.02 -17.12 12.38
C LYS A 216 2.22 -15.86 12.04
N THR A 217 2.40 -14.78 12.80
CA THR A 217 1.82 -13.48 12.46
C THR A 217 2.36 -13.00 11.12
N GLN A 218 1.49 -12.53 10.26
CA GLN A 218 1.81 -12.02 8.94
C GLN A 218 1.49 -10.54 8.88
N PHE A 219 2.39 -9.79 8.26
CA PHE A 219 2.30 -8.33 8.14
C PHE A 219 2.16 -7.95 6.68
N TRP A 220 1.27 -7.01 6.37
CA TRP A 220 1.11 -6.48 5.02
C TRP A 220 0.88 -4.99 5.02
N LEU A 221 1.24 -4.34 3.91
CA LEU A 221 0.96 -2.92 3.69
C LEU A 221 -0.55 -2.71 3.61
N SER A 222 -1.04 -1.79 4.41
CA SER A 222 -2.43 -1.34 4.40
C SER A 222 -2.49 -0.02 3.63
N SER A 223 -2.89 -0.08 2.36
CA SER A 223 -3.33 1.11 1.65
C SER A 223 -4.71 1.48 2.19
N GLY A 224 -4.93 2.74 2.57
CA GLY A 224 -6.20 3.16 3.18
C GLY A 224 -7.43 2.88 2.31
N ILE A 225 -7.26 2.75 1.00
CA ILE A 225 -8.29 2.39 0.03
C ILE A 225 -7.77 1.17 -0.76
N ASP A 226 -8.42 0.04 -0.60
CA ASP A 226 -8.19 -1.16 -1.41
C ASP A 226 -9.33 -1.28 -2.43
N VAL A 227 -9.01 -1.05 -3.69
CA VAL A 227 -9.96 -1.12 -4.81
C VAL A 227 -9.67 -2.36 -5.62
N LYS A 228 -10.56 -3.34 -5.57
CA LYS A 228 -10.46 -4.57 -6.34
C LYS A 228 -11.56 -4.64 -7.40
N PHE A 229 -11.13 -4.81 -8.63
CA PHE A 229 -12.02 -5.11 -9.74
C PHE A 229 -12.04 -6.63 -9.94
N GLY A 230 -13.12 -7.28 -9.54
CA GLY A 230 -13.31 -8.71 -9.67
C GLY A 230 -14.49 -9.06 -10.56
N ALA A 231 -14.75 -10.37 -10.72
CA ALA A 231 -15.92 -10.89 -11.43
C ALA A 231 -17.26 -10.45 -10.78
N ASN A 232 -17.24 -10.10 -9.50
CA ASN A 232 -18.40 -9.62 -8.73
C ASN A 232 -18.56 -8.10 -8.76
N GLY A 233 -17.79 -7.38 -9.62
CA GLY A 233 -17.82 -5.93 -9.71
C GLY A 233 -16.67 -5.25 -8.98
N LEU A 234 -16.92 -4.02 -8.54
CA LEU A 234 -15.97 -3.19 -7.80
C LEU A 234 -16.12 -3.47 -6.29
N ASP A 235 -15.09 -4.00 -5.69
CA ASP A 235 -14.97 -4.12 -4.23
C ASP A 235 -14.07 -3.00 -3.71
N VAL A 236 -14.62 -2.13 -2.88
CA VAL A 236 -13.89 -1.00 -2.28
C VAL A 236 -13.90 -1.19 -0.77
N ASN A 237 -12.75 -1.57 -0.26
CA ASN A 237 -12.55 -1.67 1.18
C ASN A 237 -11.85 -0.41 1.70
N PHE A 238 -12.49 0.24 2.65
CA PHE A 238 -11.90 1.35 3.38
C PHE A 238 -11.33 0.82 4.71
N ALA A 239 -10.05 1.07 4.94
CA ALA A 239 -9.44 0.87 6.24
C ALA A 239 -9.86 1.99 7.21
N SER A 240 -9.05 2.39 8.17
CA SER A 240 -9.33 3.57 9.01
C SER A 240 -9.12 4.86 8.21
N ILE A 241 -9.81 5.95 8.58
CA ILE A 241 -9.60 7.28 7.98
C ILE A 241 -8.13 7.70 8.08
N GLU A 242 -7.45 7.36 9.17
CA GLU A 242 -6.03 7.62 9.37
C GLU A 242 -5.19 6.89 8.31
N SER A 243 -5.46 5.61 8.05
CA SER A 243 -4.72 4.83 7.03
C SER A 243 -5.04 5.23 5.59
N ILE A 244 -6.17 5.89 5.33
CA ILE A 244 -6.47 6.49 4.01
C ILE A 244 -5.50 7.62 3.70
N LEU A 245 -5.13 8.40 4.69
CA LEU A 245 -4.23 9.55 4.53
C LEU A 245 -2.76 9.17 4.61
N THR A 246 -2.41 8.23 5.49
CA THR A 246 -1.01 7.93 5.82
C THR A 246 -0.52 6.57 5.33
N GLY A 247 -1.43 5.66 4.94
CA GLY A 247 -1.07 4.27 4.78
C GLY A 247 -0.88 3.57 6.13
N GLY A 248 -0.09 2.50 6.17
CA GLY A 248 0.26 1.80 7.40
C GLY A 248 0.54 0.32 7.20
N VAL A 249 0.62 -0.40 8.30
CA VAL A 249 0.83 -1.85 8.32
C VAL A 249 -0.33 -2.52 9.02
N SER A 250 -0.91 -3.52 8.39
CA SER A 250 -1.85 -4.42 9.05
C SER A 250 -1.20 -5.76 9.35
N PHE A 251 -1.67 -6.42 10.39
CA PHE A 251 -1.23 -7.78 10.68
C PHE A 251 -2.37 -8.65 11.21
N ASP A 252 -2.22 -9.94 10.98
CA ASP A 252 -3.09 -10.98 11.55
C ASP A 252 -2.42 -12.35 11.47
N VAL A 253 -3.03 -13.34 12.08
CA VAL A 253 -2.72 -14.76 11.86
C VAL A 253 -3.82 -15.34 10.98
N ALA A 254 -3.48 -15.85 9.81
CA ALA A 254 -4.48 -16.43 8.91
C ALA A 254 -5.28 -17.53 9.62
N GLU A 255 -6.62 -17.52 9.49
CA GLU A 255 -7.56 -18.44 10.18
C GLU A 255 -7.21 -19.91 9.98
N SER A 256 -6.62 -20.26 8.84
CA SER A 256 -6.21 -21.64 8.51
C SER A 256 -4.87 -22.06 9.11
N ILE A 257 -4.15 -21.15 9.80
CA ILE A 257 -2.81 -21.39 10.35
C ILE A 257 -2.89 -21.38 11.87
N LYS A 258 -2.31 -22.41 12.53
CA LYS A 258 -2.14 -22.37 13.99
C LYS A 258 -1.13 -21.25 14.32
N PRO A 259 -1.44 -20.36 15.26
CA PRO A 259 -0.61 -19.16 15.53
C PRO A 259 0.85 -19.44 15.87
N GLY A 260 1.16 -20.62 16.41
CA GLY A 260 2.47 -20.91 16.99
C GLY A 260 2.62 -20.33 18.39
N SER A 261 3.85 -20.17 18.85
CA SER A 261 4.16 -19.60 20.17
C SER A 261 4.01 -18.08 20.14
N GLN A 262 3.51 -17.49 21.22
CA GLN A 262 3.49 -16.04 21.37
C GLN A 262 4.92 -15.51 21.44
N ILE A 263 5.22 -14.47 20.67
CA ILE A 263 6.52 -13.80 20.69
C ILE A 263 6.59 -12.87 21.89
N LYS A 264 7.65 -13.02 22.69
CA LYS A 264 7.96 -12.17 23.85
C LYS A 264 9.30 -11.45 23.70
N GLU A 265 10.10 -11.89 22.75
CA GLU A 265 11.39 -11.30 22.45
C GLU A 265 11.24 -10.10 21.54
N ASN A 266 11.94 -9.00 21.87
CA ASN A 266 11.98 -7.81 21.02
C ASN A 266 12.79 -8.07 19.77
N LEU A 267 12.42 -7.37 18.68
CA LEU A 267 13.11 -7.35 17.39
C LEU A 267 13.04 -8.67 16.62
N HIS A 268 11.99 -9.48 16.87
CA HIS A 268 11.69 -10.61 16.01
C HIS A 268 11.41 -10.14 14.58
N GLU A 269 12.03 -10.82 13.58
CA GLU A 269 11.94 -10.42 12.17
C GLU A 269 10.80 -11.14 11.47
N TYR A 270 10.01 -10.39 10.67
CA TYR A 270 8.94 -10.88 9.83
C TYR A 270 9.09 -10.34 8.41
N THR A 271 8.39 -10.96 7.47
CA THR A 271 8.24 -10.45 6.11
C THR A 271 7.05 -9.50 6.05
N LEU A 272 7.22 -8.35 5.41
CA LEU A 272 6.14 -7.43 5.07
C LEU A 272 5.69 -7.71 3.63
N TYR A 273 4.42 -7.99 3.44
CA TYR A 273 3.82 -8.26 2.13
C TYR A 273 3.22 -6.99 1.52
N ASP A 274 3.14 -6.93 0.18
CA ASP A 274 2.55 -5.78 -0.53
C ASP A 274 1.06 -5.54 -0.18
N ASN A 275 0.30 -6.59 0.13
CA ASN A 275 -1.11 -6.54 0.52
C ASN A 275 -1.55 -7.89 1.13
N TYR A 276 -2.79 -7.97 1.59
CA TYR A 276 -3.35 -9.21 2.15
C TYR A 276 -3.43 -10.36 1.13
N ASP A 277 -3.67 -10.05 -0.15
CA ASP A 277 -3.68 -11.09 -1.20
C ASP A 277 -2.28 -11.72 -1.35
N ALA A 278 -1.20 -10.92 -1.26
CA ALA A 278 0.16 -11.44 -1.26
C ALA A 278 0.45 -12.36 -0.05
N VAL A 279 -0.13 -12.06 1.12
CA VAL A 279 -0.09 -12.96 2.28
C VAL A 279 -0.75 -14.30 1.97
N LEU A 280 -1.95 -14.28 1.41
CA LEU A 280 -2.66 -15.51 1.02
C LEU A 280 -1.92 -16.30 -0.06
N GLN A 281 -1.22 -15.61 -0.97
CA GLN A 281 -0.38 -16.22 -2.00
C GLN A 281 0.87 -16.87 -1.39
N GLY A 282 1.56 -16.20 -0.49
CA GLY A 282 2.77 -16.69 0.18
C GLY A 282 2.57 -17.95 1.04
N LYS A 283 1.32 -18.32 1.30
CA LYS A 283 0.93 -19.55 2.00
C LYS A 283 1.27 -20.82 1.22
N TYR A 284 1.28 -20.73 -0.11
CA TYR A 284 1.43 -21.88 -1.01
C TYR A 284 2.88 -21.97 -1.47
N THR A 285 3.63 -22.91 -0.90
CA THR A 285 5.07 -23.04 -1.13
C THR A 285 5.43 -24.19 -2.08
N THR A 286 4.54 -25.16 -2.22
CA THR A 286 4.74 -26.34 -3.08
C THR A 286 4.00 -26.18 -4.38
N SER A 287 4.73 -26.11 -5.49
CA SER A 287 4.16 -25.98 -6.83
C SER A 287 4.80 -26.96 -7.80
N ILE A 288 4.11 -27.20 -8.90
CA ILE A 288 4.64 -27.85 -10.10
C ILE A 288 4.62 -26.84 -11.22
N ASP A 289 5.77 -26.70 -11.86
CA ASP A 289 5.97 -25.75 -12.93
C ASP A 289 5.62 -26.38 -14.28
N TYR A 290 4.85 -25.67 -15.11
CA TYR A 290 4.49 -26.03 -16.47
C TYR A 290 4.72 -24.85 -17.41
N VAL A 291 5.05 -25.15 -18.68
CA VAL A 291 5.11 -24.15 -19.74
C VAL A 291 3.88 -24.25 -20.63
N LEU A 292 3.25 -23.13 -20.89
CA LEU A 292 2.17 -22.93 -21.85
C LEU A 292 2.76 -22.31 -23.11
N LEU A 293 2.40 -22.82 -24.30
CA LEU A 293 2.91 -22.33 -25.58
C LEU A 293 1.76 -21.72 -26.40
N PHE A 294 1.50 -20.41 -26.20
CA PHE A 294 0.43 -19.72 -26.92
C PHE A 294 0.90 -19.19 -28.27
N GLU A 295 0.06 -19.29 -29.26
CA GLU A 295 0.25 -18.70 -30.61
C GLU A 295 -0.45 -17.35 -30.74
N GLU A 296 -1.33 -17.03 -29.80
CA GLU A 296 -2.07 -15.77 -29.72
C GLU A 296 -1.35 -14.74 -28.88
N SER A 297 -1.84 -13.49 -28.92
CA SER A 297 -1.29 -12.40 -28.12
C SER A 297 -1.50 -12.63 -26.63
N VAL A 298 -0.44 -12.57 -25.87
CA VAL A 298 -0.45 -12.64 -24.39
C VAL A 298 -0.49 -11.25 -23.75
N ARG A 299 -0.82 -10.22 -24.52
CA ARG A 299 -0.91 -8.83 -24.03
C ARG A 299 -2.00 -8.74 -22.96
N GLY A 300 -1.65 -8.19 -21.80
CA GLY A 300 -2.55 -8.16 -20.63
C GLY A 300 -2.30 -9.29 -19.63
N LEU A 301 -1.61 -10.37 -20.01
CA LEU A 301 -1.16 -11.37 -19.06
C LEU A 301 0.08 -10.86 -18.31
N ARG A 302 0.07 -10.96 -17.00
CA ARG A 302 1.17 -10.48 -16.15
C ARG A 302 1.63 -11.55 -15.17
N LYS A 303 2.86 -11.42 -14.69
CA LYS A 303 3.31 -12.18 -13.52
C LYS A 303 2.34 -11.98 -12.36
N GLY A 304 1.96 -13.07 -11.70
CA GLY A 304 0.97 -13.05 -10.61
C GLY A 304 -0.48 -13.24 -11.07
N ALA A 305 -0.75 -13.24 -12.39
CA ALA A 305 -2.08 -13.53 -12.92
C ALA A 305 -2.54 -14.92 -12.45
N PRO A 306 -3.83 -15.10 -12.13
CA PRO A 306 -4.34 -16.39 -11.66
C PRO A 306 -4.33 -17.44 -12.76
N VAL A 307 -4.07 -18.68 -12.37
CA VAL A 307 -4.38 -19.89 -13.14
C VAL A 307 -5.58 -20.52 -12.46
N GLU A 308 -6.70 -20.63 -13.18
CA GLU A 308 -7.99 -21.05 -12.63
C GLU A 308 -8.47 -22.35 -13.29
N TYR A 309 -9.15 -23.16 -12.51
CA TYR A 309 -9.94 -24.28 -13.00
C TYR A 309 -11.39 -24.04 -12.62
N ARG A 310 -12.25 -23.81 -13.61
CA ARG A 310 -13.69 -23.51 -13.41
C ARG A 310 -13.93 -22.38 -12.41
N GLY A 311 -13.14 -21.30 -12.47
CA GLY A 311 -13.26 -20.16 -11.59
C GLY A 311 -12.59 -20.31 -10.21
N VAL A 312 -12.00 -21.48 -9.93
CA VAL A 312 -11.22 -21.71 -8.70
C VAL A 312 -9.74 -21.53 -9.02
N ARG A 313 -9.07 -20.63 -8.34
CA ARG A 313 -7.63 -20.44 -8.52
C ARG A 313 -6.86 -21.66 -8.01
N ILE A 314 -6.07 -22.26 -8.91
CA ILE A 314 -5.23 -23.44 -8.65
C ILE A 314 -3.74 -23.16 -8.84
N GLY A 315 -3.40 -21.96 -9.28
CA GLY A 315 -2.02 -21.62 -9.58
C GLY A 315 -1.81 -20.16 -9.92
N THR A 316 -0.62 -19.87 -10.38
CA THR A 316 -0.16 -18.50 -10.67
C THR A 316 0.74 -18.49 -11.89
N VAL A 317 0.64 -17.44 -12.71
CA VAL A 317 1.59 -17.15 -13.79
C VAL A 317 2.89 -16.62 -13.16
N ASP A 318 4.01 -17.31 -13.41
CA ASP A 318 5.30 -16.90 -12.83
C ASP A 318 6.09 -15.97 -13.76
N THR A 319 6.19 -16.30 -15.04
CA THR A 319 7.00 -15.52 -15.99
C THR A 319 6.31 -15.39 -17.35
N VAL A 320 6.32 -14.17 -17.90
CA VAL A 320 5.70 -13.82 -19.20
C VAL A 320 6.60 -12.84 -19.96
N PRO A 321 7.10 -13.16 -21.16
CA PRO A 321 7.39 -14.52 -21.66
C PRO A 321 8.56 -15.14 -20.90
N LEU A 322 8.67 -16.48 -20.89
CA LEU A 322 9.81 -17.16 -20.27
C LEU A 322 11.11 -16.80 -21.02
N GLN A 323 11.09 -16.95 -22.33
CA GLN A 323 12.13 -16.48 -23.26
C GLN A 323 11.58 -16.46 -24.69
N ILE A 324 12.24 -15.70 -25.57
CA ILE A 324 11.93 -15.76 -27.00
C ILE A 324 12.62 -17.01 -27.55
N SER A 325 11.81 -17.98 -28.03
CA SER A 325 12.28 -19.24 -28.59
C SER A 325 12.66 -19.05 -30.05
N MET A 326 13.77 -19.66 -30.47
CA MET A 326 14.12 -19.85 -31.87
C MET A 326 13.87 -21.30 -32.28
N ASP A 327 13.29 -21.48 -33.46
CA ASP A 327 13.12 -22.79 -34.08
C ASP A 327 14.49 -23.44 -34.41
N LYS A 328 14.50 -24.74 -34.66
CA LYS A 328 15.71 -25.49 -35.08
C LYS A 328 16.41 -24.89 -36.31
N ASP A 329 15.67 -24.15 -37.12
CA ASP A 329 16.15 -23.45 -38.32
C ASP A 329 16.60 -22.00 -38.06
N GLY A 330 16.67 -21.55 -36.76
CA GLY A 330 17.07 -20.20 -36.35
C GLY A 330 16.02 -19.13 -36.61
N LYS A 331 14.77 -19.49 -36.91
CA LYS A 331 13.64 -18.55 -37.00
C LYS A 331 13.01 -18.36 -35.62
N VAL A 332 12.53 -17.15 -35.37
CA VAL A 332 11.75 -16.86 -34.16
C VAL A 332 10.49 -17.71 -34.18
N SER A 333 10.28 -18.49 -33.13
CA SER A 333 9.05 -19.27 -32.94
C SER A 333 7.85 -18.33 -32.85
N ASN A 334 6.74 -18.72 -33.51
CA ASN A 334 5.47 -18.01 -33.35
C ASN A 334 4.77 -18.33 -32.02
N ARG A 335 5.35 -19.20 -31.18
CA ARG A 335 4.80 -19.59 -29.89
C ARG A 335 5.45 -18.77 -28.76
N ILE A 336 4.61 -18.25 -27.90
CA ILE A 336 5.03 -17.45 -26.73
C ILE A 336 5.00 -18.36 -25.52
N PRO A 337 6.17 -18.72 -24.93
CA PRO A 337 6.23 -19.56 -23.75
C PRO A 337 5.92 -18.79 -22.48
N ILE A 338 4.99 -19.30 -21.70
CA ILE A 338 4.54 -18.76 -20.42
C ILE A 338 4.80 -19.80 -19.34
N LEU A 339 5.52 -19.43 -18.29
CA LEU A 339 5.73 -20.30 -17.14
C LEU A 339 4.60 -20.10 -16.12
N ILE A 340 3.94 -21.18 -15.75
CA ILE A 340 2.92 -21.21 -14.69
C ILE A 340 3.34 -22.15 -13.56
N LYS A 341 2.86 -21.86 -12.36
CA LYS A 341 3.00 -22.67 -11.16
C LYS A 341 1.62 -23.17 -10.72
N LEU A 342 1.42 -24.49 -10.74
CA LEU A 342 0.24 -25.09 -10.14
C LEU A 342 0.53 -25.38 -8.66
N GLU A 343 -0.22 -24.74 -7.77
CA GLU A 343 0.00 -24.72 -6.33
C GLU A 343 -0.75 -25.89 -5.67
N ILE A 344 -0.01 -26.89 -5.25
CA ILE A 344 -0.55 -28.18 -4.78
C ILE A 344 -1.41 -28.00 -3.53
N GLU A 345 -0.99 -27.13 -2.62
CA GLU A 345 -1.71 -26.92 -1.38
C GLU A 345 -3.10 -26.32 -1.62
N ARG A 346 -3.30 -25.49 -2.67
CA ARG A 346 -4.63 -25.00 -3.06
C ARG A 346 -5.56 -26.13 -3.47
N VAL A 347 -5.00 -27.07 -4.21
CA VAL A 347 -5.75 -28.23 -4.70
C VAL A 347 -5.94 -29.25 -3.59
N SER A 348 -4.96 -29.42 -2.70
CA SER A 348 -5.00 -30.37 -1.60
C SER A 348 -5.99 -30.02 -0.48
N GLU A 349 -6.33 -28.73 -0.34
CA GLU A 349 -7.46 -28.31 0.53
C GLU A 349 -8.78 -28.94 0.06
N VAL A 350 -8.95 -29.09 -1.26
CA VAL A 350 -10.12 -29.75 -1.88
C VAL A 350 -9.95 -31.28 -1.92
N PHE A 351 -8.72 -31.74 -2.18
CA PHE A 351 -8.40 -33.17 -2.35
C PHE A 351 -7.40 -33.63 -1.29
N LYS A 352 -7.85 -33.92 -0.10
CA LYS A 352 -6.99 -34.33 1.04
C LYS A 352 -6.08 -35.50 0.67
N GLY A 353 -4.77 -35.33 0.90
CA GLY A 353 -3.76 -36.39 0.83
C GLY A 353 -2.99 -36.50 -0.50
N LEU A 354 -3.08 -35.53 -1.42
CA LEU A 354 -2.24 -35.47 -2.61
C LEU A 354 -0.83 -34.97 -2.28
N ASN A 355 0.18 -35.74 -2.65
CA ASN A 355 1.56 -35.28 -2.72
C ASN A 355 1.92 -34.79 -4.14
N ALA A 356 3.08 -34.12 -4.31
CA ALA A 356 3.47 -33.52 -5.58
C ALA A 356 3.50 -34.53 -6.73
N ASP A 357 4.04 -35.73 -6.52
CA ASP A 357 4.17 -36.76 -7.55
C ASP A 357 2.82 -37.33 -7.98
N SER A 358 1.91 -37.57 -7.04
CA SER A 358 0.56 -38.07 -7.35
C SER A 358 -0.29 -37.02 -8.04
N PHE A 359 -0.11 -35.74 -7.69
CA PHE A 359 -0.75 -34.63 -8.37
C PHE A 359 -0.25 -34.47 -9.81
N ALA A 360 1.07 -34.48 -10.03
CA ALA A 360 1.65 -34.40 -11.37
C ALA A 360 1.15 -35.52 -12.30
N LYS A 361 1.15 -36.77 -11.80
CA LYS A 361 0.64 -37.94 -12.57
C LYS A 361 -0.84 -37.78 -12.92
N ARG A 362 -1.64 -37.27 -12.00
CA ARG A 362 -3.06 -37.02 -12.25
C ARG A 362 -3.31 -35.92 -13.27
N VAL A 363 -2.54 -34.82 -13.22
CA VAL A 363 -2.59 -33.74 -14.22
C VAL A 363 -2.26 -34.30 -15.62
N VAL A 364 -1.20 -35.08 -15.75
CA VAL A 364 -0.81 -35.72 -17.04
C VAL A 364 -1.91 -36.64 -17.58
N LEU A 365 -2.54 -37.46 -16.73
CA LEU A 365 -3.68 -38.29 -17.14
C LEU A 365 -4.84 -37.41 -17.65
N GLN A 366 -5.18 -36.37 -16.96
CA GLN A 366 -6.26 -35.44 -17.33
C GLN A 366 -5.95 -34.66 -18.61
N MET A 367 -4.66 -34.33 -18.88
CA MET A 367 -4.24 -33.76 -20.15
C MET A 367 -4.54 -34.74 -21.32
N GLY A 368 -4.35 -36.03 -21.09
CA GLY A 368 -4.75 -37.08 -22.06
C GLY A 368 -6.26 -37.14 -22.28
N GLU A 369 -7.06 -36.77 -21.29
CA GLU A 369 -8.53 -36.75 -21.32
C GLU A 369 -9.12 -35.42 -21.81
N GLY A 370 -8.31 -34.50 -22.33
CA GLY A 370 -8.77 -33.23 -22.88
C GLY A 370 -8.61 -32.04 -21.97
N LEU A 371 -7.87 -32.12 -20.85
CA LEU A 371 -7.57 -30.95 -20.01
C LEU A 371 -6.62 -30.01 -20.77
N ARG A 372 -7.05 -28.78 -21.01
CA ARG A 372 -6.33 -27.74 -21.75
C ARG A 372 -6.34 -26.42 -21.02
N ALA A 373 -5.32 -25.60 -21.29
CA ALA A 373 -5.26 -24.22 -20.84
C ALA A 373 -5.62 -23.27 -21.99
N THR A 374 -6.29 -22.19 -21.66
CA THR A 374 -6.64 -21.12 -22.58
C THR A 374 -6.47 -19.75 -21.91
N LEU A 375 -6.33 -18.70 -22.71
CA LEU A 375 -6.35 -17.34 -22.21
C LEU A 375 -7.78 -16.81 -22.19
N LYS A 376 -8.18 -16.25 -21.04
CA LYS A 376 -9.46 -15.55 -20.89
C LYS A 376 -9.26 -14.15 -20.37
N THR A 377 -10.16 -13.27 -20.76
CA THR A 377 -10.20 -11.89 -20.24
C THR A 377 -10.88 -11.89 -18.89
N GLY A 378 -10.11 -11.56 -17.84
CA GLY A 378 -10.64 -11.42 -16.47
C GLY A 378 -11.31 -10.07 -16.25
N ASN A 379 -10.89 -9.05 -17.00
CA ASN A 379 -11.46 -7.71 -16.89
C ASN A 379 -11.45 -7.04 -18.26
N LEU A 380 -12.63 -6.78 -18.79
CA LEU A 380 -12.82 -6.19 -20.13
C LEU A 380 -12.33 -4.73 -20.20
N LEU A 381 -12.38 -4.00 -19.08
CA LEU A 381 -11.98 -2.59 -19.04
C LEU A 381 -10.47 -2.43 -19.09
N THR A 382 -9.74 -3.30 -18.39
CA THR A 382 -8.28 -3.22 -18.31
C THR A 382 -7.58 -4.12 -19.31
N GLY A 383 -8.29 -5.02 -19.98
CA GLY A 383 -7.73 -6.05 -20.85
C GLY A 383 -6.89 -7.08 -20.11
N ALA A 384 -7.02 -7.19 -18.78
CA ALA A 384 -6.27 -8.14 -17.98
C ALA A 384 -6.65 -9.57 -18.34
N LEU A 385 -5.64 -10.39 -18.68
CA LEU A 385 -5.79 -11.80 -19.01
C LEU A 385 -5.45 -12.67 -17.81
N PHE A 386 -6.05 -13.85 -17.78
CA PHE A 386 -5.72 -14.94 -16.87
C PHE A 386 -5.71 -16.28 -17.63
N VAL A 387 -5.15 -17.31 -17.02
CA VAL A 387 -5.11 -18.66 -17.59
C VAL A 387 -6.29 -19.44 -17.02
N ASP A 388 -7.19 -19.91 -17.91
CA ASP A 388 -8.29 -20.80 -17.55
C ASP A 388 -7.93 -22.23 -17.98
N ILE A 389 -8.09 -23.17 -17.09
CA ILE A 389 -7.90 -24.60 -17.35
C ILE A 389 -9.26 -25.26 -17.35
N ASN A 390 -9.59 -25.98 -18.43
CA ASN A 390 -10.85 -26.68 -18.55
C ASN A 390 -10.69 -27.92 -19.44
N PHE A 391 -11.74 -28.76 -19.48
CA PHE A 391 -11.82 -29.92 -20.38
C PHE A 391 -12.42 -29.49 -21.72
N TYR A 392 -11.79 -29.96 -22.80
CA TYR A 392 -12.20 -29.77 -24.17
C TYR A 392 -12.27 -31.15 -24.82
N GLU A 393 -13.49 -31.65 -25.10
CA GLU A 393 -13.75 -33.04 -25.52
C GLU A 393 -13.29 -33.33 -26.95
N ASP A 394 -13.25 -32.31 -27.82
CA ASP A 394 -12.94 -32.43 -29.23
C ASP A 394 -11.43 -32.29 -29.56
N GLU A 395 -10.59 -32.13 -28.53
CA GLU A 395 -9.16 -31.95 -28.75
C GLU A 395 -8.41 -33.28 -28.91
N ALA A 396 -7.37 -33.27 -29.77
CA ALA A 396 -6.50 -34.42 -29.99
C ALA A 396 -5.84 -34.90 -28.69
N PRO A 397 -5.62 -36.22 -28.52
CA PRO A 397 -4.88 -36.73 -27.37
C PRO A 397 -3.53 -36.04 -27.23
N TYR A 398 -3.21 -35.65 -26.00
CA TYR A 398 -1.97 -34.94 -25.67
C TYR A 398 -0.82 -35.94 -25.51
N GLU A 399 0.28 -35.71 -26.26
CA GLU A 399 1.55 -36.38 -26.04
C GLU A 399 2.44 -35.50 -25.15
N PRO A 400 3.00 -36.04 -24.04
CA PRO A 400 3.88 -35.28 -23.16
C PRO A 400 5.11 -34.75 -23.88
N THR A 401 5.32 -33.45 -23.84
CA THR A 401 6.49 -32.77 -24.42
C THR A 401 7.12 -31.85 -23.36
N GLU A 402 8.37 -31.47 -23.58
CA GLU A 402 9.12 -30.58 -22.74
C GLU A 402 9.62 -29.35 -23.52
N PHE A 403 9.66 -28.22 -22.85
CA PHE A 403 10.22 -26.98 -23.35
C PHE A 403 11.15 -26.40 -22.29
N ASP A 404 12.42 -26.23 -22.62
CA ASP A 404 13.45 -25.68 -21.72
C ASP A 404 13.55 -26.40 -20.37
N GLY A 405 13.35 -27.72 -20.36
CA GLY A 405 13.40 -28.55 -19.15
C GLY A 405 12.12 -28.53 -18.30
N TYR A 406 11.07 -27.86 -18.75
CA TYR A 406 9.77 -27.86 -18.12
C TYR A 406 8.76 -28.68 -18.93
N PRO A 407 7.86 -29.44 -18.27
CA PRO A 407 6.76 -30.11 -18.96
C PRO A 407 5.81 -29.08 -19.57
N VAL A 408 5.40 -29.34 -20.80
CA VAL A 408 4.45 -28.50 -21.54
C VAL A 408 3.03 -28.86 -21.12
N PHE A 409 2.23 -27.86 -20.77
CA PHE A 409 0.79 -28.01 -20.58
C PHE A 409 0.08 -27.65 -21.89
N PRO A 410 -0.79 -28.50 -22.42
CA PRO A 410 -1.42 -28.24 -23.71
C PRO A 410 -2.39 -27.06 -23.65
N VAL A 411 -2.39 -26.27 -24.73
CA VAL A 411 -3.21 -25.06 -24.83
C VAL A 411 -4.19 -25.17 -25.99
N VAL A 412 -5.32 -24.45 -25.86
CA VAL A 412 -6.27 -24.19 -26.94
C VAL A 412 -6.39 -22.68 -27.13
N PRO A 413 -6.74 -22.22 -28.35
CA PRO A 413 -6.95 -20.79 -28.61
C PRO A 413 -7.97 -20.19 -27.66
N GLY A 414 -7.76 -18.92 -27.28
CA GLY A 414 -8.67 -18.19 -26.39
C GLY A 414 -10.00 -17.83 -27.06
N GLY A 415 -11.05 -17.59 -26.26
CA GLY A 415 -12.40 -17.38 -26.73
C GLY A 415 -12.55 -16.27 -27.77
N PHE A 416 -11.70 -15.22 -27.74
CA PHE A 416 -11.74 -14.15 -28.74
C PHE A 416 -11.24 -14.63 -30.12
N THR A 417 -10.14 -15.40 -30.13
CA THR A 417 -9.61 -16.02 -31.35
C THR A 417 -10.61 -17.04 -31.93
N GLU A 418 -11.31 -17.75 -31.05
CA GLU A 418 -12.37 -18.69 -31.45
C GLU A 418 -13.57 -17.98 -32.07
N ILE A 419 -14.04 -16.87 -31.46
CA ILE A 419 -15.11 -16.04 -32.06
C ILE A 419 -14.67 -15.48 -33.40
N GLN A 420 -13.44 -14.97 -33.51
CA GLN A 420 -12.90 -14.46 -34.77
C GLN A 420 -12.87 -15.57 -35.84
N LYS A 421 -12.45 -16.78 -35.47
CA LYS A 421 -12.46 -17.94 -36.36
C LYS A 421 -13.88 -18.34 -36.78
N GLN A 422 -14.82 -18.42 -35.84
CA GLN A 422 -16.24 -18.72 -36.11
C GLN A 422 -16.86 -17.69 -37.04
N ILE A 423 -16.56 -16.39 -36.83
CA ILE A 423 -16.99 -15.31 -37.74
C ILE A 423 -16.37 -15.50 -39.12
N THR A 424 -15.08 -15.77 -39.18
CA THR A 424 -14.39 -16.01 -40.48
C THR A 424 -14.95 -17.22 -41.18
N ASP A 425 -15.16 -18.35 -40.49
CA ASP A 425 -15.78 -19.56 -41.03
C ASP A 425 -17.22 -19.33 -41.48
N PHE A 426 -18.00 -18.54 -40.72
CA PHE A 426 -19.34 -18.11 -41.10
C PHE A 426 -19.32 -17.25 -42.37
N LEU A 427 -18.40 -16.27 -42.44
CA LEU A 427 -18.23 -15.43 -43.63
C LEU A 427 -17.80 -16.25 -44.86
N THR A 428 -16.95 -17.26 -44.67
CA THR A 428 -16.53 -18.18 -45.75
C THR A 428 -17.72 -18.99 -46.26
N LYS A 429 -18.55 -19.53 -45.36
CA LYS A 429 -19.78 -20.25 -45.71
C LYS A 429 -20.79 -19.40 -46.47
N ILE A 430 -20.95 -18.12 -46.08
CA ILE A 430 -21.82 -17.19 -46.80
C ILE A 430 -21.28 -16.88 -48.19
N ASN A 431 -19.96 -16.73 -48.33
CA ASN A 431 -19.32 -16.46 -49.63
C ASN A 431 -19.39 -17.66 -50.61
N GLU A 432 -19.55 -18.87 -50.09
CA GLU A 432 -19.76 -20.09 -50.86
C GLU A 432 -21.21 -20.26 -51.34
N LEU A 433 -22.16 -19.48 -50.85
CA LEU A 433 -23.54 -19.48 -51.33
C LEU A 433 -23.62 -18.79 -52.71
N PRO A 434 -24.22 -19.42 -53.75
CA PRO A 434 -24.25 -18.87 -55.12
C PRO A 434 -25.30 -17.75 -55.26
N LEU A 435 -24.94 -16.55 -54.80
CA LEU A 435 -25.89 -15.43 -54.73
C LEU A 435 -25.27 -14.18 -55.36
N ASP A 436 -25.15 -14.15 -56.68
CA ASP A 436 -24.42 -13.13 -57.44
C ASP A 436 -24.95 -11.69 -57.29
N ALA A 437 -26.20 -11.50 -56.96
CA ALA A 437 -26.79 -10.16 -56.79
C ALA A 437 -26.68 -9.62 -55.34
N THR A 438 -26.63 -10.49 -54.34
CA THR A 438 -26.65 -10.13 -52.92
C THR A 438 -25.23 -9.97 -52.35
N VAL A 439 -24.27 -10.62 -53.03
CA VAL A 439 -22.85 -10.56 -52.66
C VAL A 439 -22.29 -9.13 -52.65
N ALA A 440 -22.76 -8.27 -53.55
CA ALA A 440 -22.31 -6.87 -53.60
C ALA A 440 -22.76 -6.06 -52.37
N ASN A 441 -23.98 -6.26 -51.90
CA ASN A 441 -24.51 -5.55 -50.71
C ASN A 441 -24.03 -6.19 -49.42
N LEU A 442 -23.90 -7.55 -49.39
CA LEU A 442 -23.29 -8.26 -48.26
C LEU A 442 -21.79 -7.94 -48.14
N ASN A 443 -21.04 -7.81 -49.23
CA ASN A 443 -19.64 -7.40 -49.17
C ASN A 443 -19.46 -5.99 -48.59
N GLY A 444 -20.39 -5.06 -48.84
CA GLY A 444 -20.37 -3.75 -48.19
C GLY A 444 -20.59 -3.84 -46.67
N SER A 445 -21.56 -4.67 -46.28
CA SER A 445 -21.85 -4.90 -44.83
C SER A 445 -20.74 -5.67 -44.13
N LEU A 446 -20.12 -6.64 -44.81
CA LEU A 446 -18.99 -7.45 -44.32
C LEU A 446 -17.71 -6.61 -44.22
N ALA A 447 -17.46 -5.69 -45.14
CA ALA A 447 -16.35 -4.75 -45.06
C ALA A 447 -16.52 -3.79 -43.88
N SER A 448 -17.78 -3.38 -43.59
CA SER A 448 -18.09 -2.57 -42.40
C SER A 448 -17.90 -3.39 -41.11
N LEU A 449 -18.26 -4.68 -41.13
CA LEU A 449 -18.02 -5.61 -39.99
C LEU A 449 -16.52 -5.87 -39.77
N ASP A 450 -15.73 -6.07 -40.81
CA ASP A 450 -14.28 -6.20 -40.73
C ASP A 450 -13.61 -4.90 -40.21
N THR A 451 -14.14 -3.73 -40.65
CA THR A 451 -13.68 -2.44 -40.13
C THR A 451 -14.05 -2.27 -38.66
N THR A 452 -15.23 -2.72 -38.26
CA THR A 452 -15.69 -2.67 -36.86
C THR A 452 -14.87 -3.63 -35.98
N LEU A 453 -14.56 -4.83 -36.49
CA LEU A 453 -13.71 -5.81 -35.79
C LEU A 453 -12.25 -5.34 -35.68
N LYS A 454 -11.71 -4.70 -36.72
CA LYS A 454 -10.40 -4.03 -36.66
C LYS A 454 -10.40 -2.85 -35.71
N SER A 455 -11.50 -2.08 -35.68
CA SER A 455 -11.70 -1.00 -34.71
C SER A 455 -11.83 -1.57 -33.27
N MET A 456 -12.35 -2.78 -33.12
CA MET A 456 -12.44 -3.46 -31.82
C MET A 456 -11.07 -3.97 -31.36
N ASP A 457 -10.20 -4.38 -32.27
CA ASP A 457 -8.79 -4.74 -31.97
C ASP A 457 -7.97 -3.48 -31.67
N GLU A 458 -8.25 -2.35 -32.35
CA GLU A 458 -7.68 -1.03 -32.05
C GLU A 458 -8.23 -0.41 -30.76
N LEU A 459 -9.44 -0.80 -30.32
CA LEU A 459 -10.03 -0.38 -29.02
C LEU A 459 -9.34 -0.99 -27.81
N LEU A 460 -8.73 -2.16 -27.98
CA LEU A 460 -7.83 -2.72 -26.96
C LEU A 460 -6.55 -1.88 -26.82
N ASP A 461 -6.28 -0.97 -27.78
CA ASP A 461 -5.07 -0.16 -27.84
C ASP A 461 -5.23 1.35 -27.64
N SER A 462 -6.44 1.93 -27.70
CA SER A 462 -6.59 3.40 -27.64
C SER A 462 -7.97 3.90 -27.23
N GLU A 463 -8.03 5.19 -26.87
CA GLU A 463 -9.16 6.03 -26.39
C GLU A 463 -10.49 5.99 -27.22
N GLY A 464 -10.69 4.99 -28.12
CA GLY A 464 -11.71 4.94 -29.16
C GLY A 464 -13.09 4.37 -28.79
N ALA A 465 -13.42 4.14 -27.51
CA ALA A 465 -14.71 3.53 -27.09
C ALA A 465 -15.97 4.32 -27.51
N LYS A 466 -15.83 5.51 -28.06
CA LYS A 466 -16.96 6.40 -28.43
C LYS A 466 -17.59 6.17 -29.82
N ALA A 467 -16.90 5.54 -30.74
CA ALA A 467 -17.36 5.39 -32.13
C ALA A 467 -18.13 4.08 -32.42
N LEU A 468 -17.90 3.02 -31.65
CA LEU A 468 -18.44 1.67 -31.85
C LEU A 468 -19.96 1.54 -32.02
N PRO A 469 -20.80 2.29 -31.27
CA PRO A 469 -22.24 2.11 -31.38
C PRO A 469 -22.83 2.63 -32.68
N GLN A 470 -22.18 3.59 -33.30
CA GLN A 470 -22.69 4.26 -34.49
C GLN A 470 -22.43 3.41 -35.75
N ASP A 471 -21.21 2.85 -35.87
CA ASP A 471 -20.80 2.00 -36.98
C ASP A 471 -21.55 0.66 -36.99
N LEU A 472 -21.80 0.08 -35.78
CA LEU A 472 -22.57 -1.15 -35.63
C LEU A 472 -24.06 -0.93 -36.00
N SER A 473 -24.62 0.20 -35.62
CA SER A 473 -26.02 0.58 -35.98
C SER A 473 -26.19 0.81 -37.48
N GLU A 474 -25.17 1.34 -38.15
CA GLU A 474 -25.18 1.57 -39.59
C GLU A 474 -25.02 0.24 -40.36
N THR A 475 -24.19 -0.66 -39.88
CA THR A 475 -24.03 -2.03 -40.40
C THR A 475 -25.32 -2.84 -40.28
N MET A 476 -26.04 -2.70 -39.15
CA MET A 476 -27.32 -3.37 -38.95
C MET A 476 -28.40 -2.87 -39.91
N LYS A 477 -28.48 -1.57 -40.18
CA LYS A 477 -29.42 -0.99 -41.17
C LYS A 477 -29.12 -1.47 -42.57
N GLN A 478 -27.84 -1.66 -42.94
CA GLN A 478 -27.45 -2.20 -44.23
C GLN A 478 -27.81 -3.68 -44.35
N LEU A 479 -27.64 -4.46 -43.25
CA LEU A 479 -28.05 -5.84 -43.17
C LEU A 479 -29.56 -6.01 -43.35
N GLU A 480 -30.36 -5.18 -42.63
CA GLU A 480 -31.82 -5.16 -42.71
C GLU A 480 -32.32 -4.82 -44.12
N ALA A 481 -31.74 -3.80 -44.78
CA ALA A 481 -32.05 -3.43 -46.16
C ALA A 481 -31.67 -4.53 -47.17
N THR A 482 -30.65 -5.34 -46.86
CA THR A 482 -30.23 -6.48 -47.67
C THR A 482 -31.22 -7.65 -47.54
N LEU A 483 -31.71 -7.87 -46.31
CA LEU A 483 -32.71 -8.90 -46.00
C LEU A 483 -34.07 -8.65 -46.64
N GLU A 484 -34.52 -7.38 -46.71
CA GLU A 484 -35.77 -7.00 -47.36
C GLU A 484 -35.81 -7.34 -48.88
N SER A 485 -34.66 -7.60 -49.48
CA SER A 485 -34.57 -8.00 -50.91
C SER A 485 -34.69 -9.51 -51.18
N TYR A 486 -34.90 -10.33 -50.13
CA TYR A 486 -34.97 -11.79 -50.20
C TYR A 486 -36.40 -12.34 -50.14
N ASP A 487 -36.57 -13.58 -50.70
CA ASP A 487 -37.83 -14.31 -50.65
C ASP A 487 -38.06 -14.92 -49.25
N ASP A 488 -39.20 -14.58 -48.63
CA ASP A 488 -39.55 -14.86 -47.21
C ASP A 488 -39.59 -16.35 -46.83
N ASP A 489 -39.48 -17.29 -47.79
CA ASP A 489 -39.68 -18.71 -47.54
C ASP A 489 -38.40 -19.54 -47.46
N SER A 490 -37.22 -18.95 -47.64
CA SER A 490 -35.96 -19.68 -47.55
C SER A 490 -35.49 -19.92 -46.09
N ASP A 491 -34.97 -21.11 -45.76
CA ASP A 491 -34.45 -21.42 -44.44
C ASP A 491 -33.22 -20.56 -44.08
N ALA A 492 -32.48 -20.07 -45.06
CA ALA A 492 -31.38 -19.14 -44.89
C ALA A 492 -31.88 -17.74 -44.43
N TYR A 493 -33.01 -17.26 -44.99
CA TYR A 493 -33.63 -16.01 -44.59
C TYR A 493 -34.11 -16.05 -43.14
N LYS A 494 -34.74 -17.16 -42.69
CA LYS A 494 -35.21 -17.33 -41.30
C LYS A 494 -34.08 -17.36 -40.29
N GLN A 495 -32.95 -18.04 -40.62
CA GLN A 495 -31.78 -18.07 -39.77
C GLN A 495 -31.07 -16.71 -39.69
N LEU A 496 -31.03 -15.95 -40.78
CA LEU A 496 -30.43 -14.63 -40.83
C LEU A 496 -31.26 -13.57 -40.07
N ILE A 497 -32.59 -13.65 -40.18
CA ILE A 497 -33.50 -12.79 -39.38
C ILE A 497 -33.33 -13.07 -37.87
N SER A 498 -33.30 -14.35 -37.48
CA SER A 498 -33.09 -14.73 -36.10
C SER A 498 -31.76 -14.21 -35.54
N ALA A 499 -30.66 -14.32 -36.31
CA ALA A 499 -29.37 -13.78 -35.93
C ALA A 499 -29.35 -12.23 -35.86
N SER A 500 -30.09 -11.57 -36.76
CA SER A 500 -30.25 -10.09 -36.76
C SER A 500 -31.02 -9.61 -35.55
N GLU A 501 -32.11 -10.29 -35.16
CA GLU A 501 -32.91 -9.99 -33.98
C GLU A 501 -32.09 -10.20 -32.68
N GLU A 502 -31.29 -11.25 -32.62
CA GLU A 502 -30.40 -11.53 -31.47
C GLU A 502 -29.33 -10.44 -31.32
N LEU A 503 -28.75 -10.01 -32.45
CA LEU A 503 -27.76 -8.94 -32.45
C LEU A 503 -28.39 -7.58 -32.10
N GLU A 504 -29.60 -7.29 -32.58
CA GLU A 504 -30.35 -6.07 -32.19
C GLU A 504 -30.66 -6.06 -30.69
N HIS A 505 -30.96 -7.22 -30.12
CA HIS A 505 -31.19 -7.37 -28.68
C HIS A 505 -29.93 -7.04 -27.88
N VAL A 506 -28.78 -7.61 -28.28
CA VAL A 506 -27.47 -7.32 -27.65
C VAL A 506 -27.13 -5.83 -27.77
N LEU A 507 -27.37 -5.21 -28.92
CA LEU A 507 -27.13 -3.79 -29.12
C LEU A 507 -28.05 -2.90 -28.27
N LYS A 508 -29.28 -3.29 -28.07
CA LYS A 508 -30.24 -2.57 -27.19
C LYS A 508 -29.79 -2.67 -25.72
N GLU A 509 -29.25 -3.81 -25.31
CA GLU A 509 -28.71 -4.00 -23.96
C GLU A 509 -27.40 -3.25 -23.73
N LEU A 510 -26.57 -3.09 -24.77
CA LEU A 510 -25.32 -2.31 -24.69
C LEU A 510 -25.54 -0.78 -24.70
N ARG A 511 -26.61 -0.30 -25.35
CA ARG A 511 -26.91 1.16 -25.42
C ARG A 511 -26.93 1.89 -24.09
N PRO A 512 -27.60 1.40 -23.03
CA PRO A 512 -27.59 2.10 -21.74
C PRO A 512 -26.20 2.12 -21.11
N LEU A 513 -25.40 1.05 -21.27
CA LEU A 513 -24.03 0.98 -20.78
C LEU A 513 -23.12 2.01 -21.46
N ILE A 514 -23.21 2.12 -22.78
CA ILE A 514 -22.44 3.07 -23.58
C ILE A 514 -22.87 4.51 -23.29
N LYS A 515 -24.17 4.75 -23.10
CA LYS A 515 -24.70 6.07 -22.73
C LYS A 515 -24.18 6.50 -21.36
N VAL A 516 -24.20 5.60 -20.37
CA VAL A 516 -23.66 5.87 -19.04
C VAL A 516 -22.16 6.14 -19.10
N LEU A 517 -21.41 5.42 -19.91
CA LEU A 517 -19.96 5.65 -20.11
C LEU A 517 -19.65 6.97 -20.81
N ASN A 518 -20.48 7.38 -21.76
CA ASN A 518 -20.31 8.65 -22.48
C ASN A 518 -20.74 9.87 -21.64
N ASP A 519 -21.84 9.76 -20.90
CA ASP A 519 -22.40 10.85 -20.09
C ASP A 519 -21.70 10.99 -18.73
N LYS A 520 -21.20 9.87 -18.17
CA LYS A 520 -20.49 9.83 -16.88
C LYS A 520 -19.37 8.78 -16.92
N PRO A 521 -18.20 9.12 -17.46
CA PRO A 521 -17.07 8.17 -17.54
C PRO A 521 -16.65 7.61 -16.19
N ASN A 522 -16.97 8.28 -15.10
CA ASN A 522 -16.67 7.87 -13.74
C ASN A 522 -17.74 6.97 -13.09
N ALA A 523 -18.87 6.70 -13.75
CA ALA A 523 -19.98 5.91 -13.18
C ALA A 523 -19.59 4.46 -12.88
N LEU A 524 -18.60 3.90 -13.60
CA LEU A 524 -18.04 2.57 -13.34
C LEU A 524 -17.21 2.52 -12.04
N VAL A 525 -16.73 3.67 -11.59
CA VAL A 525 -15.89 3.77 -10.37
C VAL A 525 -16.70 4.17 -9.15
N PHE A 526 -17.72 5.04 -9.33
CA PHE A 526 -18.46 5.66 -8.23
C PHE A 526 -19.94 5.26 -8.16
N GLY A 527 -20.41 4.37 -9.04
CA GLY A 527 -21.82 4.01 -9.13
C GLY A 527 -22.66 5.12 -9.80
N SER A 528 -23.75 4.75 -10.43
CA SER A 528 -24.77 5.69 -10.89
C SER A 528 -25.88 5.77 -9.84
N ASP A 529 -25.68 6.48 -8.76
CA ASP A 529 -26.81 6.88 -7.92
C ASP A 529 -27.69 7.82 -8.74
N VAL A 530 -28.78 7.30 -9.22
CA VAL A 530 -29.90 8.09 -9.71
C VAL A 530 -30.56 8.64 -8.45
N GLU A 531 -30.26 9.88 -8.10
CA GLU A 531 -31.13 10.63 -7.19
C GLU A 531 -32.52 10.62 -7.83
N GLU A 532 -33.46 9.95 -7.17
CA GLU A 532 -34.87 10.09 -7.52
C GLU A 532 -35.22 11.58 -7.40
N ASP A 533 -35.70 12.17 -8.49
CA ASP A 533 -36.22 13.54 -8.48
C ASP A 533 -37.25 13.67 -7.33
N PRO A 534 -37.12 14.67 -6.47
CA PRO A 534 -38.05 14.84 -5.36
C PRO A 534 -39.46 15.07 -5.92
N ILE A 535 -40.33 14.12 -5.69
CA ILE A 535 -41.75 14.25 -6.03
C ILE A 535 -42.30 15.46 -5.27
N PRO A 536 -42.86 16.50 -5.95
CA PRO A 536 -43.42 17.63 -5.26
C PRO A 536 -44.62 17.17 -4.42
N VAL A 537 -44.47 17.29 -3.10
CA VAL A 537 -45.58 17.02 -2.16
C VAL A 537 -46.64 18.07 -2.40
N LYS A 538 -47.82 17.63 -2.88
CA LYS A 538 -49.01 18.47 -2.97
C LYS A 538 -49.35 18.98 -1.57
N GLY A 539 -49.31 20.28 -1.38
CA GLY A 539 -49.73 20.93 -0.16
C GLY A 539 -51.17 20.53 0.16
N VAL A 540 -51.38 20.13 1.39
CA VAL A 540 -52.70 19.94 2.00
C VAL A 540 -53.16 21.32 2.44
N GLU A 541 -54.32 21.77 1.89
CA GLU A 541 -55.12 22.88 2.43
C GLU A 541 -55.67 22.53 3.81
#